data_b1493fc2720fe610fdbc25ec017649fd
#
_entry.id   b1493fc2720fe610fdbc25ec017649fd
#
_cell.length_a   1.000
_cell.length_b   1.000
_cell.length_c   1.000
_cell.angle_alpha   90.00
_cell.angle_beta   90.00
_cell.angle_gamma   90.00
#
_symmetry.space_group_name_H-M   'P 1'
#
loop_
_entity.id
_entity.type
_entity.pdbx_description
1 polymer ?
#
loop_
_entity_poly.entity_id
_entity_poly.type
_entity_poly.pdbx_seq_one_letter_code
_entity_poly.pdbx_strand_id
1 'polypeptide(L)'
;RRPPRSTLFPYTTLFRSHTAGAVRIGYIAGKLMGEPIAKAEILLYGSFLATGKGHGTRKALVAGLLGMKPDDMRIPDSFEIAKEHGIEVAFGESALRDAHPNTAQIFLTSVTGKKLEVVGESLGGSRINIAQIDGISTNFSGDYPTLVVHNMDQPGHVAEVTSMLAHKSVNIAAMQLYRAGRGGNSVMVLECDQEVPEEGINWLRHAEGVVKVTYLGLE
;
A
#
# COMPACT_ATOMS: atom_id res chain seq x y z
N ARG A 1 -2.19 -11.89 -52.79
CA ARG A 1 -1.40 -11.08 -51.85
C ARG A 1 -2.05 -11.23 -50.48
N ARG A 2 -1.36 -11.90 -49.55
CA ARG A 2 -1.77 -11.95 -48.11
C ARG A 2 -1.34 -10.64 -47.45
N PRO A 3 -2.15 -10.05 -46.58
CA PRO A 3 -1.72 -8.89 -45.77
C PRO A 3 -0.62 -9.34 -44.77
N PRO A 4 0.29 -8.43 -44.39
CA PRO A 4 1.34 -8.76 -43.42
C PRO A 4 0.69 -9.05 -42.05
N ARG A 5 1.11 -10.16 -41.43
CA ARG A 5 0.78 -10.49 -40.04
C ARG A 5 1.35 -9.37 -39.17
N SER A 6 0.47 -8.65 -38.48
CA SER A 6 0.85 -7.69 -37.46
C SER A 6 1.55 -8.48 -36.33
N THR A 7 2.86 -8.35 -36.25
CA THR A 7 3.67 -8.76 -35.11
C THR A 7 3.50 -7.70 -34.00
N LEU A 8 2.33 -7.67 -33.41
CA LEU A 8 2.07 -6.91 -32.21
C LEU A 8 1.73 -7.91 -31.09
N PHE A 9 2.60 -7.90 -30.07
CA PHE A 9 2.46 -8.44 -28.71
C PHE A 9 3.10 -9.80 -28.40
N PRO A 10 4.31 -9.78 -27.78
CA PRO A 10 4.43 -10.39 -26.48
C PRO A 10 4.96 -9.43 -25.37
N TYR A 11 5.43 -8.23 -25.71
CA TYR A 11 6.06 -7.33 -24.71
C TYR A 11 5.09 -6.58 -23.80
N THR A 12 3.84 -6.41 -24.18
CA THR A 12 2.87 -5.59 -23.43
C THR A 12 2.28 -6.31 -22.22
N THR A 13 2.21 -7.63 -22.20
CA THR A 13 1.54 -8.39 -21.13
C THR A 13 2.46 -8.57 -19.91
N LEU A 14 3.76 -8.88 -20.12
CA LEU A 14 4.72 -9.00 -19.01
C LEU A 14 5.03 -7.62 -18.36
N PHE A 15 5.12 -6.58 -19.19
CA PHE A 15 5.35 -5.21 -18.73
C PHE A 15 4.21 -4.69 -17.84
N ARG A 16 2.98 -5.07 -18.13
CA ARG A 16 1.80 -4.64 -17.36
C ARG A 16 1.71 -5.28 -15.98
N SER A 17 2.16 -6.51 -15.78
CA SER A 17 1.98 -7.20 -14.50
C SER A 17 2.90 -6.71 -13.39
N HIS A 18 4.19 -6.44 -13.68
CA HIS A 18 5.14 -5.90 -12.71
C HIS A 18 4.85 -4.42 -12.40
N THR A 19 4.47 -3.65 -13.41
CA THR A 19 4.12 -2.24 -13.27
C THR A 19 2.84 -2.07 -12.44
N ALA A 20 1.80 -2.90 -12.69
CA ALA A 20 0.55 -2.81 -11.95
C ALA A 20 0.72 -3.11 -10.45
N GLY A 21 1.51 -4.13 -10.09
CA GLY A 21 1.82 -4.43 -8.69
C GLY A 21 2.57 -3.28 -8.01
N ALA A 22 3.53 -2.67 -8.70
CA ALA A 22 4.28 -1.53 -8.18
C ALA A 22 3.37 -0.29 -7.97
N VAL A 23 2.47 0.02 -8.92
CA VAL A 23 1.48 1.11 -8.73
C VAL A 23 0.61 0.84 -7.51
N ARG A 24 0.10 -0.37 -7.35
CA ARG A 24 -0.75 -0.73 -6.20
C ARG A 24 -0.01 -0.62 -4.87
N ILE A 25 1.26 -1.04 -4.79
CA ILE A 25 2.08 -0.87 -3.58
C ILE A 25 2.21 0.61 -3.24
N GLY A 26 2.56 1.46 -4.20
CA GLY A 26 2.64 2.91 -4.01
C GLY A 26 1.31 3.51 -3.59
N TYR A 27 0.20 3.11 -4.23
CA TYR A 27 -1.15 3.58 -3.90
C TYR A 27 -1.54 3.27 -2.45
N ILE A 28 -1.34 2.03 -2.01
CA ILE A 28 -1.64 1.65 -0.62
C ILE A 28 -0.74 2.39 0.36
N ALA A 29 0.56 2.54 0.07
CA ALA A 29 1.47 3.31 0.92
C ALA A 29 1.02 4.78 1.06
N GLY A 30 0.59 5.41 -0.04
CA GLY A 30 0.02 6.75 -0.02
C GLY A 30 -1.27 6.85 0.81
N LYS A 31 -2.18 5.89 0.66
CA LYS A 31 -3.41 5.81 1.47
C LYS A 31 -3.09 5.57 2.95
N LEU A 32 -2.14 4.69 3.26
CA LEU A 32 -1.68 4.45 4.65
C LEU A 32 -1.05 5.70 5.27
N MET A 33 -0.37 6.56 4.50
CA MET A 33 0.12 7.85 5.00
C MET A 33 -1.04 8.73 5.45
N GLY A 34 -2.08 8.85 4.64
CA GLY A 34 -3.32 9.57 4.95
C GLY A 34 -3.16 11.09 5.02
N GLU A 35 -2.01 11.62 4.64
CA GLU A 35 -1.67 13.05 4.60
C GLU A 35 -0.85 13.35 3.34
N PRO A 36 -0.81 14.61 2.86
CA PRO A 36 0.04 14.97 1.74
C PRO A 36 1.50 14.63 2.01
N ILE A 37 2.13 13.97 1.04
CA ILE A 37 3.52 13.50 1.14
C ILE A 37 4.45 14.66 0.78
N ALA A 38 5.46 14.93 1.62
CA ALA A 38 6.56 15.86 1.33
C ALA A 38 7.81 15.12 0.82
N LYS A 39 8.06 13.91 1.36
CA LYS A 39 9.24 13.11 0.98
C LYS A 39 8.89 11.64 0.88
N ALA A 40 9.44 10.98 -0.15
CA ALA A 40 9.38 9.54 -0.34
C ALA A 40 10.80 8.98 -0.62
N GLU A 41 11.31 8.13 0.26
CA GLU A 41 12.51 7.34 0.04
C GLU A 41 12.09 5.90 -0.23
N ILE A 42 12.45 5.37 -1.40
CA ILE A 42 12.01 4.07 -1.89
C ILE A 42 13.22 3.18 -2.10
N LEU A 43 13.38 2.17 -1.26
CA LEU A 43 14.44 1.19 -1.34
C LEU A 43 13.92 -0.07 -2.02
N LEU A 44 14.62 -0.51 -3.07
CA LEU A 44 14.22 -1.65 -3.89
C LEU A 44 15.07 -2.86 -3.57
N TYR A 45 14.46 -4.06 -3.65
CA TYR A 45 15.13 -5.34 -3.42
C TYR A 45 14.99 -6.26 -4.64
N GLY A 46 15.99 -7.12 -4.85
CA GLY A 46 15.96 -8.21 -5.81
C GLY A 46 15.65 -7.76 -7.25
N SER A 47 14.62 -8.33 -7.86
CA SER A 47 14.25 -8.02 -9.26
C SER A 47 13.76 -6.58 -9.43
N PHE A 48 13.09 -6.01 -8.43
CA PHE A 48 12.70 -4.59 -8.46
C PHE A 48 13.92 -3.66 -8.52
N LEU A 49 15.00 -4.02 -7.84
CA LEU A 49 16.27 -3.27 -7.93
C LEU A 49 16.94 -3.47 -9.29
N ALA A 50 17.09 -4.73 -9.74
CA ALA A 50 17.78 -5.08 -10.97
C ALA A 50 17.11 -4.48 -12.22
N THR A 51 15.78 -4.50 -12.27
CA THR A 51 14.99 -4.04 -13.41
C THR A 51 14.46 -2.62 -13.25
N GLY A 52 14.54 -2.04 -12.06
CA GLY A 52 13.91 -0.76 -11.70
C GLY A 52 14.33 0.44 -12.56
N LYS A 53 15.54 0.43 -13.12
CA LYS A 53 16.05 1.50 -14.01
C LYS A 53 15.46 1.43 -15.43
N GLY A 54 15.09 0.23 -15.91
CA GLY A 54 14.69 0.01 -17.32
C GLY A 54 13.20 -0.26 -17.54
N HIS A 55 12.45 -0.70 -16.54
CA HIS A 55 11.11 -1.27 -16.71
C HIS A 55 9.96 -0.46 -16.09
N GLY A 56 10.19 0.78 -15.74
CA GLY A 56 9.12 1.66 -15.25
C GLY A 56 8.68 1.41 -13.80
N THR A 57 9.27 0.46 -13.07
CA THR A 57 8.93 0.15 -11.66
C THR A 57 9.00 1.38 -10.77
N ARG A 58 10.04 2.20 -10.92
CA ARG A 58 10.21 3.44 -10.15
C ARG A 58 9.08 4.44 -10.43
N LYS A 59 8.74 4.64 -11.72
CA LYS A 59 7.63 5.50 -12.13
C LYS A 59 6.29 4.96 -11.62
N ALA A 60 6.11 3.66 -11.67
CA ALA A 60 4.91 2.99 -11.18
C ALA A 60 4.70 3.19 -9.66
N LEU A 61 5.75 3.01 -8.85
CA LEU A 61 5.69 3.24 -7.41
C LEU A 61 5.32 4.71 -7.09
N VAL A 62 5.97 5.67 -7.77
CA VAL A 62 5.68 7.10 -7.58
C VAL A 62 4.27 7.45 -8.06
N ALA A 63 3.83 6.91 -9.20
CA ALA A 63 2.47 7.09 -9.69
C ALA A 63 1.43 6.62 -8.68
N GLY A 64 1.66 5.44 -8.05
CA GLY A 64 0.82 4.96 -6.97
C GLY A 64 0.78 5.91 -5.78
N LEU A 65 1.93 6.42 -5.32
CA LEU A 65 1.98 7.42 -4.24
C LEU A 65 1.20 8.70 -4.55
N LEU A 66 1.11 9.06 -5.85
CA LEU A 66 0.29 10.18 -6.35
C LEU A 66 -1.21 9.82 -6.48
N GLY A 67 -1.62 8.61 -6.10
CA GLY A 67 -3.01 8.16 -6.20
C GLY A 67 -3.44 7.66 -7.58
N MET A 68 -2.50 7.43 -8.50
CA MET A 68 -2.81 6.89 -9.83
C MET A 68 -3.13 5.40 -9.76
N LYS A 69 -4.04 4.95 -10.64
CA LYS A 69 -4.37 3.52 -10.82
C LYS A 69 -3.46 2.88 -11.87
N PRO A 70 -3.37 1.55 -11.96
CA PRO A 70 -2.48 0.85 -12.89
C PRO A 70 -2.69 1.13 -14.38
N ASP A 71 -3.85 1.64 -14.76
CA ASP A 71 -4.23 2.00 -16.12
C ASP A 71 -4.11 3.51 -16.42
N ASP A 72 -3.63 4.31 -15.46
CA ASP A 72 -3.47 5.75 -15.64
C ASP A 72 -2.38 6.07 -16.67
N MET A 73 -2.75 6.82 -17.70
CA MET A 73 -1.87 7.22 -18.79
C MET A 73 -0.74 8.16 -18.35
N ARG A 74 -0.84 8.77 -17.16
CA ARG A 74 0.16 9.70 -16.61
C ARG A 74 1.31 9.01 -15.88
N ILE A 75 1.27 7.68 -15.72
CA ILE A 75 2.35 6.92 -15.05
C ILE A 75 3.75 7.26 -15.61
N PRO A 76 3.97 7.40 -16.93
CA PRO A 76 5.26 7.80 -17.48
C PRO A 76 5.80 9.14 -16.97
N ASP A 77 4.92 10.06 -16.59
CA ASP A 77 5.21 11.43 -16.17
C ASP A 77 5.18 11.61 -14.65
N SER A 78 5.12 10.51 -13.89
CA SER A 78 4.93 10.53 -12.45
C SER A 78 6.02 11.27 -11.66
N PHE A 79 7.26 11.30 -12.16
CA PHE A 79 8.34 12.06 -11.51
C PHE A 79 8.15 13.56 -11.65
N GLU A 80 7.76 14.02 -12.84
CA GLU A 80 7.47 15.42 -13.13
C GLU A 80 6.29 15.89 -12.28
N ILE A 81 5.22 15.09 -12.23
CA ILE A 81 4.04 15.37 -11.42
C ILE A 81 4.38 15.39 -9.92
N ALA A 82 5.19 14.44 -9.43
CA ALA A 82 5.64 14.45 -8.04
C ALA A 82 6.41 15.73 -7.69
N LYS A 83 7.30 16.17 -8.59
CA LYS A 83 8.06 17.43 -8.44
C LYS A 83 7.14 18.66 -8.43
N GLU A 84 6.12 18.69 -9.30
CA GLU A 84 5.13 19.78 -9.33
C GLU A 84 4.33 19.84 -8.02
N HIS A 85 4.05 18.69 -7.40
CA HIS A 85 3.41 18.61 -6.08
C HIS A 85 4.38 18.86 -4.91
N GLY A 86 5.65 19.15 -5.18
CA GLY A 86 6.66 19.42 -4.15
C GLY A 86 7.12 18.18 -3.40
N ILE A 87 6.94 16.98 -3.96
CA ILE A 87 7.35 15.72 -3.34
C ILE A 87 8.81 15.42 -3.70
N GLU A 88 9.68 15.36 -2.68
CA GLU A 88 11.04 14.88 -2.84
C GLU A 88 11.06 13.35 -2.93
N VAL A 89 11.56 12.81 -4.05
CA VAL A 89 11.63 11.36 -4.27
C VAL A 89 13.07 10.90 -4.40
N ALA A 90 13.45 9.91 -3.58
CA ALA A 90 14.76 9.26 -3.62
C ALA A 90 14.62 7.75 -3.79
N PHE A 91 15.58 7.13 -4.46
CA PHE A 91 15.65 5.68 -4.62
C PHE A 91 16.97 5.11 -4.14
N GLY A 92 16.93 3.96 -3.52
CA GLY A 92 18.08 3.22 -3.02
C GLY A 92 17.91 1.71 -3.11
N GLU A 93 18.86 1.00 -2.52
CA GLU A 93 18.86 -0.45 -2.36
C GLU A 93 18.43 -0.80 -0.94
N SER A 94 17.50 -1.75 -0.81
CA SER A 94 17.04 -2.24 0.49
C SER A 94 18.00 -3.26 1.07
N ALA A 95 18.29 -3.13 2.37
CA ALA A 95 19.10 -4.07 3.13
C ALA A 95 18.29 -5.24 3.73
N LEU A 96 17.01 -5.38 3.37
CA LEU A 96 16.18 -6.50 3.80
C LEU A 96 16.84 -7.83 3.43
N ARG A 97 16.69 -8.83 4.31
CA ARG A 97 17.15 -10.21 4.06
C ARG A 97 15.92 -11.10 3.87
N ASP A 98 16.04 -12.08 2.97
CA ASP A 98 15.00 -13.09 2.72
C ASP A 98 13.63 -12.50 2.30
N ALA A 99 13.62 -11.27 1.74
CA ALA A 99 12.43 -10.64 1.20
C ALA A 99 12.08 -11.21 -0.19
N HIS A 100 10.81 -11.05 -0.59
CA HIS A 100 10.38 -11.42 -1.95
C HIS A 100 11.19 -10.61 -3.00
N PRO A 101 11.61 -11.22 -4.15
CA PRO A 101 12.44 -10.53 -5.15
C PRO A 101 11.87 -9.21 -5.68
N ASN A 102 10.54 -9.06 -5.68
CA ASN A 102 9.86 -7.83 -6.12
C ASN A 102 9.36 -7.01 -4.92
N THR A 103 10.26 -6.65 -4.01
CA THR A 103 9.94 -5.88 -2.81
C THR A 103 10.34 -4.42 -2.96
N ALA A 104 9.46 -3.53 -2.50
CA ALA A 104 9.72 -2.12 -2.28
C ALA A 104 9.53 -1.80 -0.78
N GLN A 105 10.55 -1.23 -0.16
CA GLN A 105 10.52 -0.64 1.18
C GLN A 105 10.41 0.86 1.01
N ILE A 106 9.31 1.44 1.49
CA ILE A 106 8.92 2.81 1.23
C ILE A 106 8.87 3.58 2.55
N PHE A 107 9.68 4.60 2.67
CA PHE A 107 9.67 5.55 3.79
C PHE A 107 9.04 6.85 3.33
N LEU A 108 7.96 7.23 3.96
CA LEU A 108 7.23 8.45 3.67
C LEU A 108 7.36 9.44 4.82
N THR A 109 7.44 10.72 4.47
CA THR A 109 7.31 11.83 5.42
C THR A 109 6.24 12.77 4.88
N SER A 110 5.23 13.08 5.69
CA SER A 110 4.17 14.02 5.32
C SER A 110 4.63 15.47 5.45
N VAL A 111 3.83 16.39 4.94
CA VAL A 111 4.04 17.84 5.12
C VAL A 111 3.98 18.27 6.58
N THR A 112 3.33 17.51 7.46
CA THR A 112 3.27 17.75 8.92
C THR A 112 4.44 17.11 9.68
N GLY A 113 5.34 16.38 8.98
CA GLY A 113 6.48 15.67 9.56
C GLY A 113 6.19 14.27 10.09
N LYS A 114 4.97 13.76 9.90
CA LYS A 114 4.61 12.38 10.25
C LYS A 114 5.36 11.41 9.35
N LYS A 115 5.82 10.30 9.93
CA LYS A 115 6.59 9.26 9.24
C LYS A 115 5.78 7.98 9.12
N LEU A 116 6.03 7.23 8.05
CA LEU A 116 5.45 5.92 7.78
C LEU A 116 6.46 5.06 7.02
N GLU A 117 6.64 3.81 7.44
CA GLU A 117 7.35 2.79 6.69
C GLU A 117 6.36 1.73 6.18
N VAL A 118 6.46 1.37 4.91
CA VAL A 118 5.68 0.29 4.29
C VAL A 118 6.60 -0.62 3.50
N VAL A 119 6.49 -1.93 3.72
CA VAL A 119 7.13 -2.95 2.88
C VAL A 119 6.05 -3.63 2.06
N GLY A 120 6.12 -3.47 0.74
CA GLY A 120 5.19 -4.06 -0.21
C GLY A 120 5.89 -5.01 -1.18
N GLU A 121 5.24 -6.12 -1.47
CA GLU A 121 5.71 -7.20 -2.34
C GLU A 121 4.78 -7.36 -3.54
N SER A 122 5.32 -7.41 -4.75
CA SER A 122 4.56 -7.73 -5.95
C SER A 122 4.67 -9.22 -6.26
N LEU A 123 3.55 -9.93 -6.15
CA LEU A 123 3.48 -11.39 -6.31
C LEU A 123 3.21 -11.82 -7.76
N GLY A 124 3.16 -10.85 -8.70
CA GLY A 124 2.81 -11.08 -10.10
C GLY A 124 1.30 -11.06 -10.35
N GLY A 125 0.91 -10.83 -11.63
CA GLY A 125 -0.51 -10.76 -12.01
C GLY A 125 -1.30 -9.65 -11.31
N SER A 126 -0.68 -8.50 -11.04
CA SER A 126 -1.23 -7.38 -10.25
C SER A 126 -1.50 -7.69 -8.77
N ARG A 127 -1.24 -8.91 -8.30
CA ARG A 127 -1.36 -9.24 -6.87
C ARG A 127 -0.19 -8.67 -6.08
N ILE A 128 -0.49 -8.20 -4.90
CA ILE A 128 0.50 -7.66 -3.97
C ILE A 128 0.29 -8.23 -2.57
N ASN A 129 1.29 -8.04 -1.74
CA ASN A 129 1.21 -8.24 -0.30
C ASN A 129 1.85 -7.03 0.40
N ILE A 130 1.16 -6.44 1.36
CA ILE A 130 1.76 -5.51 2.30
C ILE A 130 2.31 -6.33 3.47
N ALA A 131 3.63 -6.50 3.46
CA ALA A 131 4.33 -7.40 4.37
C ALA A 131 4.72 -6.74 5.70
N GLN A 132 4.81 -5.38 5.74
CA GLN A 132 5.17 -4.67 6.96
C GLN A 132 4.65 -3.23 6.95
N ILE A 133 4.25 -2.73 8.12
CA ILE A 133 3.92 -1.33 8.39
C ILE A 133 4.62 -0.92 9.69
N ASP A 134 5.45 0.13 9.64
CA ASP A 134 6.18 0.69 10.79
C ASP A 134 6.94 -0.39 11.60
N GLY A 135 7.61 -1.31 10.91
CA GLY A 135 8.36 -2.40 11.52
C GLY A 135 7.49 -3.57 12.01
N ILE A 136 6.16 -3.46 11.95
CA ILE A 136 5.23 -4.54 12.34
C ILE A 136 4.89 -5.38 11.11
N SER A 137 5.16 -6.68 11.16
CA SER A 137 4.80 -7.60 10.08
C SER A 137 3.29 -7.63 9.89
N THR A 138 2.85 -7.57 8.63
CA THR A 138 1.46 -7.65 8.21
C THR A 138 1.34 -8.60 7.02
N ASN A 139 0.11 -8.93 6.60
CA ASN A 139 -0.11 -9.77 5.43
C ASN A 139 -1.51 -9.50 4.86
N PHE A 140 -1.63 -8.56 3.92
CA PHE A 140 -2.89 -8.30 3.23
C PHE A 140 -2.65 -7.78 1.81
N SER A 141 -3.64 -7.99 0.95
CA SER A 141 -3.53 -7.70 -0.49
C SER A 141 -4.06 -6.32 -0.90
N GLY A 142 -4.97 -5.74 -0.13
CA GLY A 142 -5.76 -4.57 -0.54
C GLY A 142 -6.74 -4.86 -1.68
N ASP A 143 -7.11 -6.14 -1.90
CA ASP A 143 -8.12 -6.55 -2.89
C ASP A 143 -9.54 -6.46 -2.34
N TYR A 144 -9.69 -6.30 -1.03
CA TYR A 144 -10.94 -6.16 -0.31
C TYR A 144 -11.04 -4.78 0.35
N PRO A 145 -12.25 -4.31 0.67
CA PRO A 145 -12.40 -3.19 1.60
C PRO A 145 -11.65 -3.52 2.88
N THR A 146 -10.59 -2.78 3.18
CA THR A 146 -9.66 -3.14 4.27
C THR A 146 -9.57 -2.01 5.28
N LEU A 147 -9.85 -2.33 6.54
CA LEU A 147 -9.67 -1.44 7.67
C LEU A 147 -8.34 -1.77 8.36
N VAL A 148 -7.46 -0.80 8.46
CA VAL A 148 -6.18 -0.91 9.16
C VAL A 148 -6.22 0.00 10.38
N VAL A 149 -6.23 -0.61 11.57
CA VAL A 149 -6.32 0.09 12.85
C VAL A 149 -5.02 -0.05 13.61
N HIS A 150 -4.34 1.05 13.84
CA HIS A 150 -3.20 1.13 14.73
C HIS A 150 -3.69 1.48 16.13
N ASN A 151 -3.39 0.66 17.12
CA ASN A 151 -3.81 0.86 18.49
C ASN A 151 -2.74 0.42 19.49
N MET A 152 -2.91 0.81 20.74
CA MET A 152 -2.15 0.25 21.86
C MET A 152 -2.59 -1.19 22.10
N ASP A 153 -1.64 -2.10 22.41
CA ASP A 153 -1.95 -3.50 22.74
C ASP A 153 -2.57 -3.61 24.12
N GLN A 154 -3.88 -3.35 24.20
CA GLN A 154 -4.68 -3.38 25.43
C GLN A 154 -5.97 -4.20 25.26
N PRO A 155 -6.52 -4.78 26.33
CA PRO A 155 -7.79 -5.47 26.28
C PRO A 155 -8.93 -4.56 25.79
N GLY A 156 -9.84 -5.14 24.99
CA GLY A 156 -11.07 -4.47 24.55
C GLY A 156 -11.06 -3.97 23.12
N HIS A 157 -9.92 -3.54 22.55
CA HIS A 157 -9.88 -2.95 21.21
C HIS A 157 -10.39 -3.86 20.10
N VAL A 158 -10.08 -5.15 20.14
CA VAL A 158 -10.64 -6.12 19.18
C VAL A 158 -12.16 -6.15 19.25
N ALA A 159 -12.72 -6.24 20.46
CA ALA A 159 -14.17 -6.28 20.65
C ALA A 159 -14.82 -4.96 20.19
N GLU A 160 -14.21 -3.84 20.46
CA GLU A 160 -14.70 -2.51 20.09
C GLU A 160 -14.78 -2.37 18.55
N VAL A 161 -13.69 -2.68 17.83
CA VAL A 161 -13.64 -2.61 16.35
C VAL A 161 -14.64 -3.59 15.73
N THR A 162 -14.65 -4.85 16.18
CA THR A 162 -15.55 -5.86 15.60
C THR A 162 -17.02 -5.59 15.93
N SER A 163 -17.33 -5.05 17.11
CA SER A 163 -18.70 -4.63 17.46
C SER A 163 -19.18 -3.49 16.58
N MET A 164 -18.32 -2.50 16.31
CA MET A 164 -18.66 -1.41 15.39
C MET A 164 -19.02 -1.96 14.01
N LEU A 165 -18.19 -2.84 13.43
CA LEU A 165 -18.47 -3.46 12.13
C LEU A 165 -19.80 -4.25 12.14
N ALA A 166 -20.05 -5.02 13.20
CA ALA A 166 -21.30 -5.76 13.35
C ALA A 166 -22.52 -4.83 13.39
N HIS A 167 -22.45 -3.70 14.14
CA HIS A 167 -23.54 -2.71 14.17
C HIS A 167 -23.78 -2.02 12.83
N LYS A 168 -22.76 -1.94 11.98
CA LYS A 168 -22.87 -1.41 10.61
C LYS A 168 -23.20 -2.49 9.57
N SER A 169 -23.49 -3.71 9.99
CA SER A 169 -23.80 -4.87 9.12
C SER A 169 -22.67 -5.18 8.13
N VAL A 170 -21.43 -4.94 8.54
CA VAL A 170 -20.24 -5.26 7.76
C VAL A 170 -19.69 -6.61 8.19
N ASN A 171 -19.60 -7.57 7.27
CA ASN A 171 -19.02 -8.87 7.52
C ASN A 171 -17.49 -8.83 7.34
N ILE A 172 -16.79 -9.52 8.24
CA ILE A 172 -15.33 -9.63 8.21
C ILE A 172 -14.95 -10.90 7.44
N ALA A 173 -14.29 -10.76 6.31
CA ALA A 173 -13.79 -11.88 5.50
C ALA A 173 -12.49 -12.45 6.08
N ALA A 174 -11.58 -11.59 6.52
CA ALA A 174 -10.35 -11.97 7.20
C ALA A 174 -9.98 -10.93 8.26
N MET A 175 -9.38 -11.38 9.34
CA MET A 175 -8.91 -10.52 10.42
C MET A 175 -7.56 -11.01 10.91
N GLN A 176 -6.63 -10.07 11.06
CA GLN A 176 -5.29 -10.34 11.56
C GLN A 176 -4.91 -9.27 12.58
N LEU A 177 -4.30 -9.69 13.68
CA LEU A 177 -3.79 -8.81 14.71
C LEU A 177 -2.29 -9.04 14.87
N TYR A 178 -1.53 -8.00 14.66
CA TYR A 178 -0.09 -7.98 14.78
C TYR A 178 0.33 -7.03 15.90
N ARG A 179 1.37 -7.37 16.64
CA ARG A 179 1.91 -6.54 17.69
C ARG A 179 3.42 -6.57 17.73
N ALA A 180 4.05 -5.44 18.04
CA ALA A 180 5.49 -5.35 18.25
C ALA A 180 5.93 -6.03 19.56
N GLY A 181 5.03 -6.03 20.58
CA GLY A 181 5.25 -6.63 21.91
C GLY A 181 4.08 -6.34 22.84
N ARG A 182 4.05 -6.97 24.00
CA ARG A 182 2.98 -6.77 25.00
C ARG A 182 2.92 -5.32 25.47
N GLY A 183 1.71 -4.70 25.39
CA GLY A 183 1.47 -3.32 25.82
C GLY A 183 2.06 -2.25 24.89
N GLY A 184 2.65 -2.66 23.75
CA GLY A 184 3.21 -1.75 22.75
C GLY A 184 2.21 -1.40 21.65
N ASN A 185 2.74 -1.00 20.50
CA ASN A 185 1.91 -0.76 19.31
C ASN A 185 1.42 -2.06 18.70
N SER A 186 0.19 -2.07 18.23
CA SER A 186 -0.40 -3.16 17.45
C SER A 186 -1.07 -2.62 16.19
N VAL A 187 -1.18 -3.49 15.19
CA VAL A 187 -1.89 -3.25 13.94
C VAL A 187 -2.94 -4.33 13.75
N MET A 188 -4.18 -3.93 13.64
CA MET A 188 -5.28 -4.81 13.31
C MET A 188 -5.68 -4.56 11.86
N VAL A 189 -5.66 -5.62 11.03
CA VAL A 189 -6.06 -5.59 9.64
C VAL A 189 -7.34 -6.40 9.50
N LEU A 190 -8.41 -5.76 9.01
CA LEU A 190 -9.70 -6.40 8.77
C LEU A 190 -10.07 -6.21 7.30
N GLU A 191 -10.10 -7.32 6.56
CA GLU A 191 -10.63 -7.37 5.20
C GLU A 191 -12.13 -7.66 5.29
N CYS A 192 -12.94 -6.84 4.66
CA CYS A 192 -14.40 -6.87 4.78
C CYS A 192 -15.06 -7.24 3.45
N ASP A 193 -16.24 -7.86 3.52
CA ASP A 193 -17.04 -8.18 2.32
C ASP A 193 -17.77 -6.95 1.77
N GLN A 194 -18.03 -5.95 2.61
CA GLN A 194 -18.74 -4.72 2.26
C GLN A 194 -17.89 -3.50 2.60
N GLU A 195 -18.21 -2.39 1.93
CA GLU A 195 -17.64 -1.08 2.27
C GLU A 195 -17.97 -0.70 3.72
N VAL A 196 -16.97 -0.18 4.45
CA VAL A 196 -17.18 0.30 5.81
C VAL A 196 -17.71 1.73 5.76
N PRO A 197 -18.90 2.01 6.34
CA PRO A 197 -19.46 3.36 6.35
C PRO A 197 -18.53 4.36 7.04
N GLU A 198 -18.40 5.57 6.47
CA GLU A 198 -17.54 6.63 6.98
C GLU A 198 -17.85 7.00 8.44
N GLU A 199 -19.13 6.92 8.84
CA GLU A 199 -19.54 7.13 10.23
C GLU A 199 -18.84 6.17 11.20
N GLY A 200 -18.74 4.87 10.82
CA GLY A 200 -18.05 3.86 11.62
C GLY A 200 -16.53 4.11 11.68
N ILE A 201 -15.94 4.49 10.55
CA ILE A 201 -14.51 4.84 10.48
C ILE A 201 -14.22 6.06 11.36
N ASN A 202 -15.05 7.09 11.29
CA ASN A 202 -14.91 8.30 12.10
C ASN A 202 -15.08 8.00 13.59
N TRP A 203 -16.00 7.12 13.96
CA TRP A 203 -16.17 6.71 15.35
C TRP A 203 -14.89 6.01 15.87
N LEU A 204 -14.31 5.09 15.09
CA LEU A 204 -13.05 4.43 15.45
C LEU A 204 -11.88 5.40 15.60
N ARG A 205 -11.81 6.45 14.78
CA ARG A 205 -10.74 7.46 14.85
C ARG A 205 -10.72 8.21 16.21
N HIS A 206 -11.84 8.21 16.93
CA HIS A 206 -11.98 8.87 18.23
C HIS A 206 -12.05 7.87 19.39
N ALA A 207 -11.96 6.57 19.11
CA ALA A 207 -11.98 5.54 20.15
C ALA A 207 -10.70 5.61 21.02
N GLU A 208 -10.85 5.36 22.31
CA GLU A 208 -9.72 5.38 23.26
C GLU A 208 -8.67 4.32 22.86
N GLY A 209 -7.39 4.68 22.92
CA GLY A 209 -6.28 3.80 22.58
C GLY A 209 -6.08 3.53 21.08
N VAL A 210 -6.96 4.04 20.21
CA VAL A 210 -6.76 4.03 18.76
C VAL A 210 -5.83 5.17 18.37
N VAL A 211 -4.71 4.82 17.72
CA VAL A 211 -3.69 5.79 17.29
C VAL A 211 -3.99 6.31 15.89
N LYS A 212 -4.42 5.41 14.99
CA LYS A 212 -4.71 5.74 13.60
C LYS A 212 -5.67 4.71 13.01
N VAL A 213 -6.56 5.18 12.17
CA VAL A 213 -7.44 4.34 11.34
C VAL A 213 -7.22 4.71 9.87
N THR A 214 -6.90 3.73 9.05
CA THR A 214 -6.83 3.86 7.59
C THR A 214 -7.86 2.91 6.97
N TYR A 215 -8.62 3.43 6.03
CA TYR A 215 -9.56 2.64 5.25
C TYR A 215 -9.12 2.61 3.79
N LEU A 216 -9.05 1.42 3.24
CA LEU A 216 -8.76 1.13 1.84
C LEU A 216 -10.06 0.62 1.21
N GLY A 217 -10.85 1.50 0.60
CA GLY A 217 -12.07 1.15 -0.13
C GLY A 217 -11.76 0.55 -1.50
N LEU A 218 -12.70 -0.21 -2.04
CA LEU A 218 -12.68 -0.64 -3.44
C LEU A 218 -13.14 0.55 -4.29
N GLU A 219 -12.21 1.20 -5.01
CA GLU A 219 -12.51 2.25 -5.99
C GLU A 219 -12.42 1.72 -7.43
#